data_ed358dfeecba6b7a1a76258aecc14aa8
#
_entry.id   ed358dfeecba6b7a1a76258aecc14aa8
#
_cell.length_a   1.000
_cell.length_b   1.000
_cell.length_c   1.000
_cell.angle_alpha   90.00
_cell.angle_beta   90.00
_cell.angle_gamma   90.00
#
_symmetry.space_group_name_H-M   'P 1'
#
loop_
_entity.id
_entity.type
_entity.pdbx_description
1 polymer ?
#
loop_
_entity_poly.entity_id
_entity_poly.type
_entity_poly.pdbx_seq_one_letter_code
_entity_poly.pdbx_strand_id
1 'polypeptide(L)'
;MTRALLCSGQGRLARNMFDMVKSGPAALPILAAANDLLGADPLALLASADTDTLLENRTSQVLSISRTLCSHAALGLRGPALVAGYSVGEMAAWSIAGLWAPEQALRLTARRAELMDAADGDAGGLGFVRGLDAGQLMRLLDAHDCAIAI
;
A
#
# COMPACT_ATOMS: atom_id res chain seq x y z
N MET A 1 14.37 8.83 -23.43
CA MET A 1 13.88 9.47 -22.19
C MET A 1 13.88 8.44 -21.08
N THR A 2 14.48 8.75 -19.94
CA THR A 2 14.39 7.92 -18.74
C THR A 2 13.05 8.20 -18.06
N ARG A 3 12.31 7.14 -17.71
CA ARG A 3 11.05 7.23 -16.97
C ARG A 3 11.31 6.95 -15.51
N ALA A 4 10.54 7.58 -14.62
CA ALA A 4 10.48 7.25 -13.21
C ALA A 4 9.06 6.79 -12.85
N LEU A 5 8.95 5.68 -12.13
CA LEU A 5 7.70 5.13 -11.60
C LEU A 5 7.77 5.21 -10.08
N LEU A 6 6.84 5.95 -9.51
CA LEU A 6 6.74 6.14 -8.06
C LEU A 6 5.53 5.37 -7.53
N CYS A 7 5.78 4.39 -6.68
CA CYS A 7 4.76 3.56 -6.05
C CYS A 7 4.40 4.16 -4.69
N SER A 8 3.16 4.60 -4.55
CA SER A 8 2.67 5.21 -3.31
C SER A 8 2.60 4.19 -2.17
N GLY A 9 2.82 4.67 -0.96
CA GLY A 9 2.57 3.92 0.25
C GLY A 9 1.08 3.78 0.58
N GLN A 10 0.82 3.23 1.77
CA GLN A 10 -0.51 3.16 2.36
C GLN A 10 -1.10 4.56 2.54
N GLY A 11 -2.36 4.70 2.21
CA GLY A 11 -3.07 5.97 2.32
C GLY A 11 -4.58 5.76 2.33
N ARG A 12 -5.33 6.87 2.23
CA ARG A 12 -6.80 6.81 2.18
C ARG A 12 -7.25 6.06 0.93
N LEU A 13 -8.01 5.00 1.11
CA LEU A 13 -8.61 4.23 0.03
C LEU A 13 -9.84 4.98 -0.51
N ALA A 14 -9.88 5.17 -1.82
CA ALA A 14 -11.04 5.74 -2.51
C ALA A 14 -11.88 4.61 -3.11
N ARG A 15 -13.21 4.66 -2.96
CA ARG A 15 -14.13 3.61 -3.45
C ARG A 15 -13.99 3.35 -4.96
N ASN A 16 -13.58 4.35 -5.71
CA ASN A 16 -13.39 4.31 -7.16
C ASN A 16 -11.92 4.08 -7.59
N MET A 17 -11.04 3.68 -6.69
CA MET A 17 -9.61 3.60 -6.98
C MET A 17 -9.21 2.59 -8.08
N PHE A 18 -10.07 1.62 -8.38
CA PHE A 18 -9.87 0.64 -9.44
C PHE A 18 -10.63 0.96 -10.74
N ASP A 19 -11.45 1.99 -10.80
CA ASP A 19 -12.35 2.24 -11.94
C ASP A 19 -11.66 2.30 -13.29
N MET A 20 -10.45 2.85 -13.33
CA MET A 20 -9.67 2.95 -14.57
C MET A 20 -8.98 1.64 -14.99
N VAL A 21 -8.88 0.65 -14.12
CA VAL A 21 -8.03 -0.53 -14.36
C VAL A 21 -8.74 -1.87 -14.18
N LYS A 22 -9.88 -1.91 -13.49
CA LYS A 22 -10.61 -3.13 -13.12
C LYS A 22 -11.07 -3.99 -14.31
N SER A 23 -11.32 -3.38 -15.46
CA SER A 23 -11.80 -4.08 -16.66
C SER A 23 -10.68 -4.58 -17.57
N GLY A 24 -9.42 -4.27 -17.26
CA GLY A 24 -8.28 -4.72 -18.05
C GLY A 24 -7.96 -6.20 -17.80
N PRO A 25 -7.73 -7.01 -18.85
CA PRO A 25 -7.41 -8.43 -18.68
C PRO A 25 -6.16 -8.67 -17.81
N ALA A 26 -5.22 -7.73 -17.82
CA ALA A 26 -4.00 -7.81 -17.01
C ALA A 26 -4.25 -7.56 -15.52
N ALA A 27 -5.39 -6.97 -15.13
CA ALA A 27 -5.75 -6.76 -13.74
C ALA A 27 -6.38 -8.02 -13.09
N LEU A 28 -7.00 -8.88 -13.89
CA LEU A 28 -7.74 -10.05 -13.37
C LEU A 28 -6.92 -10.97 -12.46
N PRO A 29 -5.70 -11.42 -12.82
CA PRO A 29 -4.91 -12.28 -11.94
C PRO A 29 -4.47 -11.57 -10.66
N ILE A 30 -4.22 -10.25 -10.72
CA ILE A 30 -3.84 -9.44 -9.55
C ILE A 30 -5.03 -9.33 -8.60
N LEU A 31 -6.22 -9.03 -9.11
CA LEU A 31 -7.45 -8.95 -8.31
C LEU A 31 -7.84 -10.31 -7.73
N ALA A 32 -7.65 -11.40 -8.47
CA ALA A 32 -7.88 -12.76 -7.97
C ALA A 32 -6.93 -13.07 -6.80
N ALA A 33 -5.64 -12.77 -6.91
CA ALA A 33 -4.70 -12.96 -5.82
C ALA A 33 -5.03 -12.08 -4.59
N ALA A 34 -5.51 -10.86 -4.80
CA ALA A 34 -5.97 -10.01 -3.72
C ALA A 34 -7.23 -10.57 -3.04
N ASN A 35 -8.18 -11.10 -3.82
CA ASN A 35 -9.37 -11.78 -3.28
C ASN A 35 -9.00 -12.94 -2.37
N ASP A 36 -8.07 -13.78 -2.77
CA ASP A 36 -7.61 -14.93 -1.98
C ASP A 36 -6.97 -14.48 -0.66
N LEU A 37 -6.23 -13.37 -0.68
CA LEU A 37 -5.56 -12.82 0.50
C LEU A 37 -6.53 -12.10 1.45
N LEU A 38 -7.55 -11.44 0.92
CA LEU A 38 -8.52 -10.68 1.70
C LEU A 38 -9.73 -11.53 2.15
N GLY A 39 -9.94 -12.70 1.52
CA GLY A 39 -11.12 -13.51 1.72
C GLY A 39 -12.40 -12.86 1.18
N ALA A 40 -12.28 -11.82 0.36
CA ALA A 40 -13.38 -11.08 -0.23
C ALA A 40 -12.97 -10.41 -1.54
N ASP A 41 -13.91 -10.22 -2.45
CA ASP A 41 -13.66 -9.48 -3.70
C ASP A 41 -13.20 -8.05 -3.40
N PRO A 42 -12.04 -7.61 -3.90
CA PRO A 42 -11.48 -6.28 -3.61
C PRO A 42 -12.40 -5.12 -3.99
N LEU A 43 -13.17 -5.26 -5.08
CA LEU A 43 -14.08 -4.22 -5.55
C LEU A 43 -15.34 -4.17 -4.70
N ALA A 44 -15.88 -5.33 -4.31
CA ALA A 44 -17.02 -5.43 -3.41
C ALA A 44 -16.65 -4.92 -2.00
N LEU A 45 -15.46 -5.25 -1.51
CA LEU A 45 -14.95 -4.77 -0.23
C LEU A 45 -14.87 -3.23 -0.21
N LEU A 46 -14.28 -2.63 -1.24
CA LEU A 46 -14.22 -1.16 -1.37
C LEU A 46 -15.60 -0.51 -1.46
N ALA A 47 -16.57 -1.17 -2.09
CA ALA A 47 -17.91 -0.61 -2.24
C ALA A 47 -18.73 -0.62 -0.95
N SER A 48 -18.59 -1.67 -0.11
CA SER A 48 -19.49 -1.96 0.98
C SER A 48 -18.87 -1.90 2.38
N ALA A 49 -17.56 -2.10 2.53
CA ALA A 49 -16.92 -2.11 3.85
C ALA A 49 -17.01 -0.73 4.53
N ASP A 50 -17.07 -0.77 5.85
CA ASP A 50 -16.95 0.43 6.68
C ASP A 50 -15.51 1.00 6.67
N THR A 51 -15.35 2.14 7.30
CA THR A 51 -14.06 2.83 7.32
C THR A 51 -13.02 2.04 8.12
N ASP A 52 -13.43 1.41 9.22
CA ASP A 52 -12.52 0.70 10.12
C ASP A 52 -11.93 -0.53 9.42
N THR A 53 -12.76 -1.33 8.76
CA THR A 53 -12.32 -2.46 7.92
C THR A 53 -11.35 -2.02 6.81
N LEU A 54 -11.60 -0.87 6.17
CA LEU A 54 -10.72 -0.34 5.13
C LEU A 54 -9.40 0.21 5.68
N LEU A 55 -9.36 0.59 6.96
CA LEU A 55 -8.16 1.07 7.64
C LEU A 55 -7.33 -0.06 8.25
N GLU A 56 -7.87 -1.28 8.38
CA GLU A 56 -7.09 -2.43 8.79
C GLU A 56 -5.84 -2.56 7.95
N ASN A 57 -4.71 -2.81 8.63
CA ASN A 57 -3.40 -2.77 8.00
C ASN A 57 -3.30 -3.72 6.79
N ARG A 58 -3.74 -4.98 6.95
CA ARG A 58 -3.77 -5.98 5.87
C ARG A 58 -4.64 -5.54 4.70
N THR A 59 -5.88 -5.13 4.98
CA THR A 59 -6.85 -4.68 3.97
C THR A 59 -6.31 -3.49 3.19
N SER A 60 -5.87 -2.47 3.89
CA SER A 60 -5.36 -1.24 3.30
C SER A 60 -4.11 -1.45 2.45
N GLN A 61 -3.13 -2.23 2.95
CA GLN A 61 -1.89 -2.48 2.22
C GLN A 61 -2.12 -3.34 0.97
N VAL A 62 -2.89 -4.43 1.07
CA VAL A 62 -3.17 -5.31 -0.07
C VAL A 62 -3.93 -4.55 -1.15
N LEU A 63 -4.97 -3.77 -0.82
CA LEU A 63 -5.71 -2.97 -1.78
C LEU A 63 -4.83 -1.90 -2.46
N SER A 64 -3.98 -1.21 -1.70
CA SER A 64 -3.07 -0.19 -2.23
C SER A 64 -2.08 -0.77 -3.25
N ILE A 65 -1.48 -1.92 -2.94
CA ILE A 65 -0.52 -2.58 -3.83
C ILE A 65 -1.23 -3.21 -5.02
N SER A 66 -2.38 -3.83 -4.84
CA SER A 66 -3.19 -4.35 -5.96
C SER A 66 -3.51 -3.25 -6.96
N ARG A 67 -3.95 -2.08 -6.50
CA ARG A 67 -4.24 -0.94 -7.37
C ARG A 67 -2.98 -0.50 -8.14
N THR A 68 -1.83 -0.39 -7.47
CA THR A 68 -0.57 0.02 -8.09
C THR A 68 -0.15 -0.97 -9.18
N LEU A 69 -0.19 -2.26 -8.89
CA LEU A 69 0.16 -3.32 -9.86
C LEU A 69 -0.83 -3.38 -11.03
N CYS A 70 -2.14 -3.26 -10.79
CA CYS A 70 -3.15 -3.15 -11.85
C CYS A 70 -2.92 -1.93 -12.74
N SER A 71 -2.56 -0.78 -12.15
CA SER A 71 -2.26 0.43 -12.91
C SER A 71 -1.03 0.26 -13.79
N HIS A 72 0.04 -0.33 -13.26
CA HIS A 72 1.24 -0.62 -14.04
C HIS A 72 0.94 -1.59 -15.19
N ALA A 73 0.21 -2.65 -14.93
CA ALA A 73 -0.19 -3.62 -15.95
C ALA A 73 -1.05 -2.99 -17.04
N ALA A 74 -1.99 -2.12 -16.69
CA ALA A 74 -2.85 -1.41 -17.63
C ALA A 74 -2.08 -0.41 -18.50
N LEU A 75 -1.05 0.24 -17.94
CA LEU A 75 -0.21 1.18 -18.70
C LEU A 75 0.68 0.48 -19.73
N GLY A 76 0.96 -0.81 -19.59
CA GLY A 76 1.77 -1.59 -20.53
C GLY A 76 3.14 -0.99 -20.82
N LEU A 77 3.74 -0.31 -19.85
CA LEU A 77 5.01 0.38 -20.03
C LEU A 77 6.14 -0.61 -20.34
N ARG A 78 6.91 -0.31 -21.38
CA ARG A 78 8.05 -1.13 -21.79
C ARG A 78 9.34 -0.29 -21.78
N GLY A 79 10.47 -0.97 -21.57
CA GLY A 79 11.80 -0.39 -21.58
C GLY A 79 12.24 0.11 -20.18
N PRO A 80 13.46 0.62 -20.08
CA PRO A 80 14.06 0.95 -18.80
C PRO A 80 13.32 2.09 -18.08
N ALA A 81 13.17 1.91 -16.79
CA ALA A 81 12.60 2.90 -15.88
C ALA A 81 13.33 2.82 -14.54
N LEU A 82 13.39 3.96 -13.84
CA LEU A 82 13.68 3.96 -12.41
C LEU A 82 12.38 3.70 -11.67
N VAL A 83 12.41 2.80 -10.71
CA VAL A 83 11.23 2.47 -9.90
C VAL A 83 11.58 2.72 -8.44
N ALA A 84 10.72 3.46 -7.75
CA ALA A 84 10.84 3.71 -6.33
C ALA A 84 9.50 3.51 -5.63
N GLY A 85 9.53 3.05 -4.39
CA GLY A 85 8.35 2.86 -3.55
C GLY A 85 8.50 3.58 -2.22
N TYR A 86 7.40 4.08 -1.68
CA TYR A 86 7.35 4.62 -0.34
C TYR A 86 6.62 3.66 0.58
N SER A 87 7.26 3.25 1.70
CA SER A 87 6.68 2.32 2.68
C SER A 87 6.21 1.03 1.98
N VAL A 88 4.94 0.63 2.13
CA VAL A 88 4.40 -0.57 1.44
C VAL A 88 4.51 -0.50 -0.09
N GLY A 89 4.62 0.70 -0.67
CA GLY A 89 4.86 0.90 -2.10
C GLY A 89 6.14 0.23 -2.62
N GLU A 90 7.10 -0.07 -1.75
CA GLU A 90 8.29 -0.85 -2.10
C GLU A 90 7.93 -2.24 -2.62
N MET A 91 6.87 -2.87 -2.08
CA MET A 91 6.42 -4.20 -2.55
C MET A 91 6.02 -4.16 -4.03
N ALA A 92 5.30 -3.11 -4.44
CA ALA A 92 4.97 -2.90 -5.84
C ALA A 92 6.20 -2.53 -6.67
N ALA A 93 7.10 -1.69 -6.15
CA ALA A 93 8.31 -1.27 -6.85
C ALA A 93 9.20 -2.46 -7.21
N TRP A 94 9.43 -3.38 -6.29
CA TRP A 94 10.20 -4.61 -6.55
C TRP A 94 9.53 -5.53 -7.58
N SER A 95 8.19 -5.63 -7.55
CA SER A 95 7.45 -6.37 -8.57
C SER A 95 7.58 -5.73 -9.95
N ILE A 96 7.39 -4.41 -10.03
CA ILE A 96 7.51 -3.65 -11.29
C ILE A 96 8.94 -3.70 -11.84
N ALA A 97 9.94 -3.74 -10.97
CA ALA A 97 11.33 -3.96 -11.35
C ALA A 97 11.64 -5.38 -11.83
N GLY A 98 10.69 -6.31 -11.72
CA GLY A 98 10.80 -7.68 -12.21
C GLY A 98 11.41 -8.68 -11.21
N LEU A 99 11.60 -8.27 -9.94
CA LEU A 99 12.15 -9.19 -8.93
C LEU A 99 11.12 -10.21 -8.45
N TRP A 100 9.84 -9.81 -8.36
CA TRP A 100 8.75 -10.65 -7.90
C TRP A 100 7.59 -10.63 -8.88
N ALA A 101 6.91 -11.76 -9.04
CA ALA A 101 5.61 -11.78 -9.70
C ALA A 101 4.59 -10.96 -8.87
N PRO A 102 3.57 -10.35 -9.51
CA PRO A 102 2.55 -9.58 -8.80
C PRO A 102 1.89 -10.30 -7.61
N GLU A 103 1.57 -11.58 -7.79
CA GLU A 103 0.96 -12.43 -6.75
C GLU A 103 1.91 -12.66 -5.58
N GLN A 104 3.21 -12.77 -5.85
CA GLN A 104 4.23 -12.91 -4.81
C GLN A 104 4.37 -11.61 -4.02
N ALA A 105 4.39 -10.45 -4.70
CA ALA A 105 4.42 -9.15 -4.04
C ALA A 105 3.20 -8.95 -3.13
N LEU A 106 2.00 -9.36 -3.56
CA LEU A 106 0.79 -9.30 -2.74
C LEU A 106 0.86 -10.21 -1.50
N ARG A 107 1.37 -11.44 -1.64
CA ARG A 107 1.59 -12.33 -0.48
C ARG A 107 2.56 -11.73 0.53
N LEU A 108 3.66 -11.16 0.04
CA LEU A 108 4.64 -10.48 0.89
C LEU A 108 4.04 -9.23 1.55
N THR A 109 3.18 -8.49 0.84
CA THR A 109 2.43 -7.35 1.39
C THR A 109 1.53 -7.77 2.54
N ALA A 110 0.75 -8.83 2.36
CA ALA A 110 -0.12 -9.37 3.42
C ALA A 110 0.70 -9.82 4.63
N ARG A 111 1.83 -10.52 4.40
CA ARG A 111 2.73 -10.94 5.48
C ARG A 111 3.38 -9.75 6.20
N ARG A 112 3.76 -8.70 5.46
CA ARG A 112 4.27 -7.46 6.04
C ARG A 112 3.26 -6.85 7.00
N ALA A 113 1.99 -6.75 6.59
CA ALA A 113 0.92 -6.21 7.43
C ALA A 113 0.76 -7.02 8.73
N GLU A 114 0.71 -8.35 8.65
CA GLU A 114 0.64 -9.24 9.82
C GLU A 114 1.81 -9.03 10.78
N LEU A 115 3.03 -8.87 10.25
CA LEU A 115 4.22 -8.65 11.09
C LEU A 115 4.20 -7.26 11.75
N MET A 116 3.67 -6.26 11.06
CA MET A 116 3.49 -4.92 11.63
C MET A 116 2.46 -4.94 12.76
N ASP A 117 1.31 -5.59 12.56
CA ASP A 117 0.26 -5.71 13.58
C ASP A 117 0.79 -6.47 14.80
N ALA A 118 1.55 -7.54 14.58
CA ALA A 118 2.16 -8.30 15.67
C ALA A 118 3.23 -7.51 16.44
N ALA A 119 3.91 -6.56 15.80
CA ALA A 119 4.93 -5.73 16.42
C ALA A 119 4.35 -4.51 17.15
N ASP A 120 3.22 -4.00 16.67
CA ASP A 120 2.58 -2.78 17.21
C ASP A 120 1.90 -3.07 18.57
N GLY A 121 1.36 -4.27 18.77
CA GLY A 121 0.60 -4.63 19.97
C GLY A 121 -0.68 -3.80 20.08
N ASP A 122 -1.23 -3.74 21.31
CA ASP A 122 -2.51 -3.06 21.57
C ASP A 122 -2.40 -1.55 21.85
N ALA A 123 -1.18 -1.00 21.93
CA ALA A 123 -0.94 0.35 22.42
C ALA A 123 -0.14 1.25 21.46
N GLY A 124 0.31 0.73 20.32
CA GLY A 124 1.13 1.48 19.37
C GLY A 124 0.32 2.23 18.32
N GLY A 125 0.94 3.21 17.69
CA GLY A 125 0.34 3.94 16.57
C GLY A 125 1.32 4.88 15.89
N LEU A 126 1.03 5.24 14.64
CA LEU A 126 1.80 6.20 13.87
C LEU A 126 1.03 7.51 13.76
N GLY A 127 1.66 8.60 14.25
CA GLY A 127 1.18 9.97 14.06
C GLY A 127 1.98 10.70 12.98
N PHE A 128 1.32 11.60 12.27
CA PHE A 128 1.95 12.46 11.29
C PHE A 128 1.74 13.93 11.67
N VAL A 129 2.84 14.66 11.84
CA VAL A 129 2.80 16.07 12.23
C VAL A 129 3.32 16.94 11.08
N ARG A 130 2.59 18.01 10.77
CA ARG A 130 2.96 19.03 9.78
C ARG A 130 3.04 20.41 10.44
N GLY A 131 4.00 21.21 9.97
CA GLY A 131 4.07 22.65 10.34
C GLY A 131 4.77 22.93 11.66
N LEU A 132 5.38 21.92 12.28
CA LEU A 132 6.28 22.09 13.42
C LEU A 132 7.72 21.77 12.98
N ASP A 133 8.68 22.51 13.50
CA ASP A 133 10.07 22.11 13.42
C ASP A 133 10.39 20.97 14.42
N ALA A 134 11.55 20.33 14.24
CA ALA A 134 11.96 19.20 15.09
C ALA A 134 12.01 19.58 16.57
N GLY A 135 12.48 20.79 16.93
CA GLY A 135 12.57 21.24 18.31
C GLY A 135 11.20 21.48 18.94
N GLN A 136 10.22 22.00 18.15
CA GLN A 136 8.84 22.15 18.59
C GLN A 136 8.19 20.79 18.82
N LEU A 137 8.43 19.85 17.89
CA LEU A 137 7.90 18.50 17.99
C LEU A 137 8.49 17.76 19.21
N MET A 138 9.80 17.83 19.42
CA MET A 138 10.45 17.23 20.60
C MET A 138 9.82 17.73 21.90
N ARG A 139 9.63 19.04 22.06
CA ARG A 139 8.99 19.60 23.27
C ARG A 139 7.55 19.10 23.48
N LEU A 140 6.81 18.89 22.37
CA LEU A 140 5.45 18.33 22.44
C LEU A 140 5.46 16.88 22.92
N LEU A 141 6.47 16.11 22.51
CA LEU A 141 6.57 14.68 22.78
C LEU A 141 7.29 14.34 24.09
N ASP A 142 8.00 15.31 24.72
CA ASP A 142 8.71 15.12 26.00
C ASP A 142 7.80 14.59 27.14
N ALA A 143 6.49 14.84 27.03
CA ALA A 143 5.48 14.36 27.97
C ALA A 143 4.88 13.00 27.60
N HIS A 144 5.32 12.40 26.48
CA HIS A 144 4.72 11.20 25.91
C HIS A 144 5.83 10.22 25.49
N ASP A 145 5.58 8.93 25.67
CA ASP A 145 6.50 7.86 25.24
C ASP A 145 6.38 7.66 23.71
N CYS A 146 7.03 8.55 22.96
CA CYS A 146 6.99 8.56 21.49
C CYS A 146 8.40 8.60 20.91
N ALA A 147 8.62 7.83 19.84
CA ALA A 147 9.82 7.92 19.01
C ALA A 147 9.55 8.77 17.75
N ILE A 148 10.55 9.54 17.33
CA ILE A 148 10.48 10.34 16.11
C ILE A 148 11.30 9.68 15.01
N ALA A 149 10.70 9.53 13.83
CA ALA A 149 11.40 9.26 12.58
C ALA A 149 11.30 10.50 11.66
N ILE A 150 12.44 11.02 11.22
CA ILE A 150 12.56 12.19 10.33
C ILE A 150 12.96 11.72 8.94
#